data_745b6b6290e0b93f90e47aa67f222b42
#
_entry.id   745b6b6290e0b93f90e47aa67f222b42
#
_cell.length_a   1.000
_cell.length_b   1.000
_cell.length_c   1.000
_cell.angle_alpha   90.00
_cell.angle_beta   90.00
_cell.angle_gamma   90.00
#
_symmetry.space_group_name_H-M   'P 1'
#
loop_
_entity.id
_entity.type
_entity.pdbx_description
1 polymer ?
#
loop_
_entity_poly.entity_id
_entity_poly.type
_entity_poly.pdbx_seq_one_letter_code
_entity_poly.pdbx_strand_id
1 'polypeptide(L)'
;MKQYLDLLQRIVNEGAQKGDRTGTGTLSVFGHQMRFNMQEGFPLLTTKKLHLKSIIYELLWFLRGDTNVKYLQEHGVRIWNEWADENGELGPVYGHQWRSWPNYKGGTIDQIQQVVDALRNNPNSRRMLVTAWNPAEVDDMALPPCHCLFQFYVADGKLSLQLYQRSADTFLGVPFNIASYALLLQMMAQVTGFEVGEFIHTTGDTHLYLNHLKQAKLQLTRTPRPLPKMKINPDVKSIFDFKFEDFELIDYNPYPHIAAEVSV
;
A
#
# COMPACT_ATOMS: atom_id res chain seq x y z
N MET A 1 5.93 -14.57 -4.41
CA MET A 1 6.66 -13.47 -3.72
C MET A 1 8.16 -13.43 -4.02
N LYS A 2 8.57 -14.11 -5.10
CA LYS A 2 9.97 -14.06 -5.56
C LYS A 2 10.38 -12.63 -5.96
N GLN A 3 9.48 -11.89 -6.60
CA GLN A 3 9.71 -10.50 -7.04
C GLN A 3 10.23 -9.59 -5.92
N TYR A 4 9.65 -9.73 -4.71
CA TYR A 4 10.08 -8.97 -3.54
C TYR A 4 11.48 -9.40 -3.05
N LEU A 5 11.77 -10.70 -3.03
CA LEU A 5 13.11 -11.19 -2.64
C LEU A 5 14.18 -10.79 -3.67
N ASP A 6 13.83 -10.79 -4.96
CA ASP A 6 14.74 -10.33 -6.02
C ASP A 6 15.06 -8.82 -5.84
N LEU A 7 14.07 -8.00 -5.48
CA LEU A 7 14.30 -6.60 -5.14
C LEU A 7 15.22 -6.47 -3.91
N LEU A 8 14.91 -7.20 -2.83
CA LEU A 8 15.71 -7.14 -1.61
C LEU A 8 17.16 -7.56 -1.87
N GLN A 9 17.37 -8.63 -2.66
CA GLN A 9 18.69 -9.10 -3.06
C GLN A 9 19.42 -8.06 -3.94
N ARG A 10 18.69 -7.43 -4.88
CA ARG A 10 19.25 -6.37 -5.72
C ARG A 10 19.77 -5.21 -4.88
N ILE A 11 19.02 -4.75 -3.88
CA ILE A 11 19.45 -3.64 -3.02
C ILE A 11 20.70 -4.02 -2.21
N VAL A 12 20.74 -5.25 -1.67
CA VAL A 12 21.91 -5.72 -0.91
C VAL A 12 23.18 -5.81 -1.78
N ASN A 13 23.03 -6.16 -3.06
CA ASN A 13 24.16 -6.36 -3.98
C ASN A 13 24.60 -5.07 -4.69
N GLU A 14 23.65 -4.22 -5.08
CA GLU A 14 23.88 -3.11 -6.00
C GLU A 14 23.56 -1.76 -5.40
N GLY A 15 22.94 -1.73 -4.19
CA GLY A 15 22.48 -0.49 -3.56
C GLY A 15 23.62 0.49 -3.28
N ALA A 16 23.45 1.73 -3.73
CA ALA A 16 24.34 2.83 -3.37
C ALA A 16 24.11 3.22 -1.90
N GLN A 17 25.19 3.40 -1.15
CA GLN A 17 25.08 3.90 0.22
C GLN A 17 24.74 5.39 0.21
N LYS A 18 23.67 5.77 0.93
CA LYS A 18 23.21 7.15 1.06
C LYS A 18 22.91 7.48 2.52
N GLY A 19 23.11 8.75 2.88
CA GLY A 19 22.51 9.32 4.07
C GLY A 19 21.01 9.52 3.88
N ASP A 20 20.30 9.66 4.99
CA ASP A 20 18.86 9.92 5.02
C ASP A 20 18.51 10.89 6.16
N ARG A 21 17.25 11.32 6.21
CA ARG A 21 16.74 12.26 7.23
C ARG A 21 16.88 11.72 8.66
N THR A 22 16.80 10.41 8.85
CA THR A 22 16.86 9.78 10.18
C THR A 22 18.30 9.63 10.71
N GLY A 23 19.30 9.82 9.85
CA GLY A 23 20.72 9.59 10.20
C GLY A 23 21.13 8.12 10.26
N THR A 24 20.22 7.17 10.00
CA THR A 24 20.50 5.73 10.01
C THR A 24 21.37 5.31 8.82
N GLY A 25 21.17 5.96 7.66
CA GLY A 25 21.77 5.58 6.39
C GLY A 25 21.05 4.42 5.71
N THR A 26 21.19 4.36 4.39
CA THR A 26 20.49 3.37 3.55
C THR A 26 21.41 2.79 2.47
N LEU A 27 21.08 1.58 1.99
CA LEU A 27 21.42 1.12 0.64
C LEU A 27 20.21 1.37 -0.25
N SER A 28 20.41 1.99 -1.42
CA SER A 28 19.33 2.44 -2.28
C SER A 28 19.59 2.11 -3.74
N VAL A 29 18.54 1.71 -4.45
CA VAL A 29 18.47 1.65 -5.93
C VAL A 29 17.38 2.61 -6.39
N PHE A 30 17.56 3.25 -7.55
CA PHE A 30 16.56 4.16 -8.10
C PHE A 30 15.81 3.51 -9.26
N GLY A 31 14.50 3.37 -9.09
CA GLY A 31 13.62 2.75 -10.07
C GLY A 31 13.63 1.22 -10.03
N HIS A 32 12.47 0.65 -9.65
CA HIS A 32 12.20 -0.79 -9.72
C HIS A 32 10.72 -1.03 -9.96
N GLN A 33 10.39 -2.13 -10.64
CA GLN A 33 9.00 -2.54 -10.83
C GLN A 33 8.84 -4.01 -10.51
N MET A 34 7.82 -4.31 -9.71
CA MET A 34 7.37 -5.68 -9.41
C MET A 34 5.97 -5.90 -9.98
N ARG A 35 5.70 -7.11 -10.46
CA ARG A 35 4.38 -7.52 -10.95
C ARG A 35 3.89 -8.73 -10.18
N PHE A 36 2.64 -8.68 -9.75
CA PHE A 36 1.97 -9.73 -8.99
C PHE A 36 0.71 -10.13 -9.74
N ASN A 37 0.72 -11.36 -10.31
CA ASN A 37 -0.47 -11.95 -10.89
C ASN A 37 -1.41 -12.39 -9.76
N MET A 38 -2.54 -11.73 -9.63
CA MET A 38 -3.50 -11.98 -8.54
C MET A 38 -4.20 -13.35 -8.66
N GLN A 39 -4.09 -14.02 -9.80
CA GLN A 39 -4.60 -15.40 -9.97
C GLN A 39 -3.72 -16.43 -9.24
N GLU A 40 -2.46 -16.10 -8.95
CA GLU A 40 -1.53 -16.97 -8.20
C GLU A 40 -1.78 -16.96 -6.68
N GLY A 41 -2.60 -16.05 -6.20
CA GLY A 41 -2.93 -15.86 -4.79
C GLY A 41 -2.75 -14.41 -4.33
N PHE A 42 -3.07 -14.18 -3.07
CA PHE A 42 -2.92 -12.85 -2.46
C PHE A 42 -1.46 -12.59 -2.08
N PRO A 43 -0.83 -11.48 -2.57
CA PRO A 43 0.61 -11.26 -2.42
C PRO A 43 0.97 -10.77 -1.00
N LEU A 44 0.71 -11.59 -0.01
CA LEU A 44 1.14 -11.40 1.37
C LEU A 44 2.41 -12.22 1.63
N LEU A 45 3.48 -11.57 2.10
CA LEU A 45 4.77 -12.23 2.31
C LEU A 45 4.66 -13.48 3.19
N THR A 46 5.27 -14.57 2.73
CA THR A 46 5.41 -15.81 3.49
C THR A 46 6.80 -15.98 4.11
N THR A 47 7.80 -15.23 3.66
CA THR A 47 9.16 -15.28 4.20
C THR A 47 9.34 -14.56 5.54
N LYS A 48 8.37 -13.75 5.94
CA LYS A 48 8.15 -13.27 7.30
C LYS A 48 6.66 -13.01 7.52
N LYS A 49 6.17 -13.24 8.75
CA LYS A 49 4.78 -12.93 9.11
C LYS A 49 4.54 -11.43 9.11
N LEU A 50 3.47 -10.98 8.47
CA LEU A 50 2.98 -9.60 8.49
C LEU A 50 1.74 -9.47 9.37
N HIS A 51 1.49 -8.26 9.88
CA HIS A 51 0.33 -7.95 10.70
C HIS A 51 -0.84 -7.46 9.81
N LEU A 52 -1.57 -8.42 9.22
CA LEU A 52 -2.66 -8.16 8.27
C LEU A 52 -3.74 -7.24 8.83
N LYS A 53 -4.04 -7.32 10.13
CA LYS A 53 -5.02 -6.46 10.80
C LYS A 53 -4.71 -4.98 10.59
N SER A 54 -3.44 -4.57 10.76
CA SER A 54 -3.03 -3.18 10.53
C SER A 54 -3.19 -2.76 9.07
N ILE A 55 -2.88 -3.65 8.13
CA ILE A 55 -3.01 -3.39 6.69
C ILE A 55 -4.47 -3.13 6.32
N ILE A 56 -5.39 -3.97 6.79
CA ILE A 56 -6.83 -3.82 6.50
C ILE A 56 -7.38 -2.53 7.12
N TYR A 57 -7.14 -2.27 8.41
CA TYR A 57 -7.66 -1.08 9.07
C TYR A 57 -7.09 0.22 8.50
N GLU A 58 -5.82 0.24 8.11
CA GLU A 58 -5.21 1.39 7.44
C GLU A 58 -5.88 1.68 6.09
N LEU A 59 -6.10 0.65 5.26
CA LEU A 59 -6.79 0.82 3.98
C LEU A 59 -8.23 1.32 4.16
N LEU A 60 -8.98 0.75 5.11
CA LEU A 60 -10.34 1.19 5.43
C LEU A 60 -10.34 2.64 5.94
N TRP A 61 -9.35 3.03 6.73
CA TRP A 61 -9.17 4.38 7.23
C TRP A 61 -8.91 5.38 6.09
N PHE A 62 -8.07 5.05 5.12
CA PHE A 62 -7.88 5.87 3.92
C PHE A 62 -9.19 6.01 3.12
N LEU A 63 -9.92 4.90 2.91
CA LEU A 63 -11.19 4.92 2.17
C LEU A 63 -12.31 5.70 2.88
N ARG A 64 -12.24 5.85 4.18
CA ARG A 64 -13.14 6.73 4.95
C ARG A 64 -12.84 8.22 4.76
N GLY A 65 -11.69 8.57 4.20
CA GLY A 65 -11.21 9.95 4.10
C GLY A 65 -10.74 10.52 5.42
N ASP A 66 -10.49 9.67 6.41
CA ASP A 66 -10.10 10.04 7.76
C ASP A 66 -8.59 10.31 7.82
N THR A 67 -8.19 11.23 8.69
CA THR A 67 -6.80 11.66 8.93
C THR A 67 -6.41 11.62 10.40
N ASN A 68 -7.37 11.33 11.29
CA ASN A 68 -7.13 11.19 12.72
C ASN A 68 -6.85 9.73 13.08
N VAL A 69 -5.84 9.49 13.90
CA VAL A 69 -5.41 8.13 14.30
C VAL A 69 -6.36 7.44 15.28
N LYS A 70 -7.36 8.14 15.81
CA LYS A 70 -8.31 7.60 16.81
C LYS A 70 -9.00 6.32 16.32
N TYR A 71 -9.50 6.32 15.06
CA TYR A 71 -10.09 5.12 14.46
C TYR A 71 -9.14 3.93 14.48
N LEU A 72 -7.87 4.13 14.13
CA LEU A 72 -6.86 3.07 14.13
C LEU A 72 -6.58 2.58 15.56
N GLN A 73 -6.45 3.50 16.52
CA GLN A 73 -6.19 3.19 17.93
C GLN A 73 -7.33 2.41 18.59
N GLU A 74 -8.58 2.74 18.30
CA GLU A 74 -9.79 2.03 18.78
C GLU A 74 -9.79 0.56 18.32
N HIS A 75 -9.13 0.26 17.20
CA HIS A 75 -8.97 -1.09 16.68
C HIS A 75 -7.59 -1.72 17.02
N GLY A 76 -6.81 -1.09 17.90
CA GLY A 76 -5.50 -1.59 18.34
C GLY A 76 -4.39 -1.49 17.28
N VAL A 77 -4.55 -0.61 16.27
CA VAL A 77 -3.56 -0.30 15.25
C VAL A 77 -2.84 0.99 15.63
N ARG A 78 -1.50 0.95 15.67
CA ARG A 78 -0.67 2.05 16.19
C ARG A 78 0.41 2.50 15.22
N ILE A 79 0.34 2.08 13.95
CA ILE A 79 1.39 2.30 12.94
C ILE A 79 1.57 3.77 12.54
N TRP A 80 0.65 4.66 12.94
CA TRP A 80 0.68 6.10 12.67
C TRP A 80 0.88 6.97 13.93
N ASN A 81 0.96 6.37 15.12
CA ASN A 81 1.02 7.11 16.39
C ASN A 81 2.23 8.04 16.50
N GLU A 82 3.38 7.66 15.90
CA GLU A 82 4.64 8.41 16.01
C GLU A 82 4.60 9.75 15.26
N TRP A 83 3.68 9.90 14.31
CA TRP A 83 3.55 11.12 13.51
C TRP A 83 2.35 12.00 13.90
N ALA A 84 1.41 11.45 14.67
CA ALA A 84 0.24 12.19 15.09
C ALA A 84 0.57 13.24 16.15
N ASP A 85 -0.12 14.39 16.09
CA ASP A 85 -0.07 15.39 17.13
C ASP A 85 -0.77 14.95 18.42
N GLU A 86 -0.84 15.82 19.41
CA GLU A 86 -1.49 15.57 20.72
C GLU A 86 -3.00 15.28 20.61
N ASN A 87 -3.65 15.72 19.53
CA ASN A 87 -5.07 15.50 19.23
C ASN A 87 -5.29 14.27 18.33
N GLY A 88 -4.21 13.61 17.91
CA GLY A 88 -4.26 12.47 17.00
C GLY A 88 -4.35 12.84 15.53
N GLU A 89 -4.12 14.11 15.17
CA GLU A 89 -4.20 14.59 13.79
C GLU A 89 -2.89 14.42 13.03
N LEU A 90 -3.00 14.15 11.73
CA LEU A 90 -1.88 13.95 10.81
C LEU A 90 -1.82 15.00 9.69
N GLY A 91 -2.77 15.96 9.68
CA GLY A 91 -2.95 16.85 8.57
C GLY A 91 -3.60 16.18 7.35
N PRO A 92 -3.56 16.81 6.15
CA PRO A 92 -4.31 16.36 4.98
C PRO A 92 -3.63 15.18 4.26
N VAL A 93 -3.34 14.07 5.02
CA VAL A 93 -2.69 12.86 4.50
C VAL A 93 -3.63 12.05 3.60
N TYR A 94 -3.21 10.89 3.13
CA TYR A 94 -3.83 9.98 2.17
C TYR A 94 -5.35 10.01 2.06
N GLY A 95 -6.08 9.78 3.17
CA GLY A 95 -7.54 9.73 3.17
C GLY A 95 -8.17 11.04 2.71
N HIS A 96 -7.66 12.17 3.18
CA HIS A 96 -8.10 13.49 2.75
C HIS A 96 -7.89 13.68 1.26
N GLN A 97 -6.69 13.41 0.76
CA GLN A 97 -6.38 13.58 -0.67
C GLN A 97 -7.24 12.67 -1.56
N TRP A 98 -7.46 11.42 -1.15
CA TRP A 98 -8.26 10.47 -1.93
C TRP A 98 -9.74 10.85 -2.00
N ARG A 99 -10.30 11.39 -0.90
CA ARG A 99 -11.73 11.55 -0.72
C ARG A 99 -12.22 13.00 -0.72
N SER A 100 -11.33 13.95 -0.47
CA SER A 100 -11.68 15.37 -0.28
C SER A 100 -10.63 16.31 -0.87
N TRP A 101 -10.09 15.97 -2.05
CA TRP A 101 -9.11 16.82 -2.72
C TRP A 101 -9.65 18.24 -2.92
N PRO A 102 -8.94 19.32 -2.53
CA PRO A 102 -9.42 20.67 -2.66
C PRO A 102 -9.68 21.05 -4.13
N ASN A 103 -10.88 21.57 -4.43
CA ASN A 103 -11.23 22.02 -5.76
C ASN A 103 -11.13 23.55 -5.82
N TYR A 104 -10.26 24.07 -6.70
CA TYR A 104 -10.08 25.52 -6.87
C TYR A 104 -11.37 26.27 -7.28
N LYS A 105 -12.41 25.57 -7.74
CA LYS A 105 -13.75 26.11 -8.04
C LYS A 105 -14.67 26.11 -6.82
N GLY A 106 -14.17 25.71 -5.67
CA GLY A 106 -14.93 25.48 -4.44
C GLY A 106 -15.38 24.04 -4.25
N GLY A 107 -15.49 23.62 -2.98
CA GLY A 107 -15.80 22.24 -2.60
C GLY A 107 -14.61 21.28 -2.75
N THR A 108 -14.90 20.01 -2.84
CA THR A 108 -13.91 18.94 -2.89
C THR A 108 -14.16 17.94 -4.02
N ILE A 109 -13.13 17.18 -4.36
CA ILE A 109 -13.17 16.10 -5.35
C ILE A 109 -12.94 14.78 -4.62
N ASP A 110 -13.85 13.84 -4.74
CA ASP A 110 -13.68 12.45 -4.31
C ASP A 110 -13.08 11.64 -5.46
N GLN A 111 -11.75 11.45 -5.43
CA GLN A 111 -11.02 10.75 -6.48
C GLN A 111 -11.39 9.26 -6.53
N ILE A 112 -11.69 8.61 -5.38
CA ILE A 112 -12.09 7.20 -5.34
C ILE A 112 -13.45 7.03 -6.00
N GLN A 113 -14.43 7.90 -5.68
CA GLN A 113 -15.74 7.83 -6.33
C GLN A 113 -15.64 8.06 -7.84
N GLN A 114 -14.81 9.03 -8.27
CA GLN A 114 -14.60 9.27 -9.71
C GLN A 114 -14.03 8.04 -10.43
N VAL A 115 -13.11 7.31 -9.79
CA VAL A 115 -12.58 6.07 -10.37
C VAL A 115 -13.63 4.97 -10.43
N VAL A 116 -14.43 4.78 -9.37
CA VAL A 116 -15.56 3.83 -9.37
C VAL A 116 -16.54 4.14 -10.52
N ASP A 117 -16.91 5.41 -10.67
CA ASP A 117 -17.83 5.84 -11.73
C ASP A 117 -17.23 5.62 -13.13
N ALA A 118 -15.95 5.93 -13.30
CA ALA A 118 -15.23 5.70 -14.55
C ALA A 118 -15.15 4.20 -14.91
N LEU A 119 -14.83 3.34 -13.94
CA LEU A 119 -14.78 1.89 -14.15
C LEU A 119 -16.13 1.32 -14.58
N ARG A 120 -17.24 1.83 -14.03
CA ARG A 120 -18.60 1.39 -14.37
C ARG A 120 -19.08 1.91 -15.71
N ASN A 121 -18.77 3.18 -16.05
CA ASN A 121 -19.37 3.87 -17.19
C ASN A 121 -18.43 4.00 -18.39
N ASN A 122 -17.12 3.99 -18.19
CA ASN A 122 -16.10 4.13 -19.23
C ASN A 122 -14.80 3.39 -18.85
N PRO A 123 -14.80 2.05 -18.81
CA PRO A 123 -13.65 1.25 -18.38
C PRO A 123 -12.42 1.38 -19.29
N ASN A 124 -12.57 1.91 -20.49
CA ASN A 124 -11.46 2.20 -21.41
C ASN A 124 -10.76 3.54 -21.13
N SER A 125 -11.21 4.27 -20.12
CA SER A 125 -10.60 5.55 -19.73
C SER A 125 -9.15 5.37 -19.30
N ARG A 126 -8.28 6.30 -19.72
CA ARG A 126 -6.89 6.42 -19.27
C ARG A 126 -6.72 7.39 -18.10
N ARG A 127 -7.86 7.85 -17.52
CA ARG A 127 -7.92 8.86 -16.45
C ARG A 127 -8.35 8.27 -15.09
N MET A 128 -8.33 6.95 -14.95
CA MET A 128 -8.66 6.26 -13.71
C MET A 128 -7.45 6.28 -12.77
N LEU A 129 -7.16 7.46 -12.22
CA LEU A 129 -5.97 7.75 -11.43
C LEU A 129 -6.38 8.44 -10.13
N VAL A 130 -5.74 8.06 -9.04
CA VAL A 130 -5.85 8.68 -7.71
C VAL A 130 -4.46 9.13 -7.28
N THR A 131 -4.33 10.39 -6.85
CA THR A 131 -3.07 10.94 -6.32
C THR A 131 -3.23 11.42 -4.88
N ALA A 132 -2.24 11.11 -4.06
CA ALA A 132 -2.10 11.66 -2.71
C ALA A 132 -1.06 12.79 -2.65
N TRP A 133 -0.24 12.95 -3.69
CA TRP A 133 0.78 14.00 -3.74
C TRP A 133 0.16 15.31 -4.19
N ASN A 134 -0.06 16.21 -3.23
CA ASN A 134 -0.59 17.55 -3.44
C ASN A 134 0.49 18.59 -3.08
N PRO A 135 1.16 19.23 -4.06
CA PRO A 135 2.21 20.21 -3.79
C PRO A 135 1.75 21.41 -2.97
N ALA A 136 0.44 21.71 -2.97
CA ALA A 136 -0.09 22.83 -2.20
C ALA A 136 -0.31 22.52 -0.71
N GLU A 137 -0.38 21.25 -0.33
CA GLU A 137 -0.69 20.81 1.04
C GLU A 137 0.35 19.85 1.63
N VAL A 138 1.38 19.47 0.86
CA VAL A 138 2.36 18.46 1.29
C VAL A 138 3.15 18.88 2.54
N ASP A 139 3.37 20.18 2.72
CA ASP A 139 4.08 20.73 3.89
C ASP A 139 3.20 20.77 5.16
N ASP A 140 1.88 20.64 5.01
CA ASP A 140 0.93 20.57 6.12
C ASP A 140 0.67 19.11 6.60
N MET A 141 1.29 18.14 5.94
CA MET A 141 1.17 16.72 6.29
C MET A 141 2.24 16.31 7.30
N ALA A 142 1.83 15.59 8.36
CA ALA A 142 2.78 15.04 9.33
C ALA A 142 3.82 14.11 8.67
N LEU A 143 3.43 13.43 7.59
CA LEU A 143 4.30 12.61 6.76
C LEU A 143 3.89 12.74 5.28
N PRO A 144 4.73 13.36 4.43
CA PRO A 144 4.48 13.42 2.99
C PRO A 144 4.29 12.04 2.36
N PRO A 145 3.32 11.87 1.44
CA PRO A 145 2.96 10.56 0.91
C PRO A 145 4.14 9.84 0.26
N CYS A 146 4.45 8.63 0.71
CA CYS A 146 5.43 7.74 0.08
C CYS A 146 4.85 7.08 -1.16
N HIS A 147 3.64 6.48 -1.06
CA HIS A 147 2.87 5.95 -2.19
C HIS A 147 2.00 7.06 -2.78
N CYS A 148 2.54 7.70 -3.84
CA CYS A 148 2.07 8.99 -4.33
C CYS A 148 0.80 8.92 -5.17
N LEU A 149 0.72 7.93 -6.07
CA LEU A 149 -0.40 7.80 -6.99
C LEU A 149 -0.58 6.34 -7.44
N PHE A 150 -1.80 6.02 -7.82
CA PHE A 150 -2.10 4.74 -8.44
C PHE A 150 -3.11 4.91 -9.56
N GLN A 151 -3.04 4.00 -10.55
CA GLN A 151 -3.86 4.01 -11.75
C GLN A 151 -4.47 2.64 -11.97
N PHE A 152 -5.72 2.62 -12.41
CA PHE A 152 -6.41 1.41 -12.83
C PHE A 152 -6.41 1.25 -14.34
N TYR A 153 -6.45 -0.01 -14.76
CA TYR A 153 -6.49 -0.40 -16.17
C TYR A 153 -7.37 -1.64 -16.34
N VAL A 154 -8.25 -1.59 -17.33
CA VAL A 154 -9.12 -2.73 -17.69
C VAL A 154 -8.71 -3.29 -19.04
N ALA A 155 -8.48 -4.60 -19.10
CA ALA A 155 -8.29 -5.33 -20.34
C ALA A 155 -8.84 -6.76 -20.18
N ASP A 156 -9.45 -7.29 -21.21
CA ASP A 156 -9.98 -8.66 -21.27
C ASP A 156 -10.87 -9.03 -20.07
N GLY A 157 -11.69 -8.06 -19.60
CA GLY A 157 -12.57 -8.23 -18.45
C GLY A 157 -11.88 -8.22 -17.09
N LYS A 158 -10.57 -7.93 -17.04
CA LYS A 158 -9.75 -7.91 -15.82
C LYS A 158 -9.34 -6.50 -15.46
N LEU A 159 -9.41 -6.19 -14.16
CA LEU A 159 -8.95 -4.95 -13.56
C LEU A 159 -7.54 -5.14 -13.01
N SER A 160 -6.62 -4.28 -13.42
CA SER A 160 -5.26 -4.18 -12.90
C SER A 160 -5.03 -2.83 -12.24
N LEU A 161 -4.08 -2.77 -11.30
CA LEU A 161 -3.70 -1.57 -10.58
C LEU A 161 -2.19 -1.39 -10.62
N GLN A 162 -1.73 -0.20 -10.99
CA GLN A 162 -0.32 0.19 -10.86
C GLN A 162 -0.16 1.28 -9.80
N LEU A 163 0.70 1.02 -8.82
CA LEU A 163 1.12 1.99 -7.80
C LEU A 163 2.47 2.58 -8.17
N TYR A 164 2.63 3.90 -8.02
CA TYR A 164 3.92 4.56 -7.94
C TYR A 164 4.21 5.01 -6.51
N GLN A 165 5.32 4.51 -5.95
CA GLN A 165 5.83 4.85 -4.63
C GLN A 165 7.18 5.54 -4.74
N ARG A 166 7.24 6.84 -4.41
CA ARG A 166 8.46 7.66 -4.54
C ARG A 166 9.59 7.26 -3.59
N SER A 167 9.22 6.78 -2.40
CA SER A 167 10.12 6.42 -1.31
C SER A 167 9.65 5.10 -0.72
N ALA A 168 10.49 4.06 -0.80
CA ALA A 168 10.10 2.69 -0.52
C ALA A 168 11.08 2.02 0.46
N ASP A 169 10.74 2.05 1.77
CA ASP A 169 11.39 1.21 2.77
C ASP A 169 11.11 -0.25 2.46
N THR A 170 12.10 -0.91 1.91
CA THR A 170 11.93 -2.26 1.37
C THR A 170 11.69 -3.30 2.46
N PHE A 171 12.21 -3.12 3.67
CA PHE A 171 12.06 -4.14 4.71
C PHE A 171 10.75 -4.03 5.50
N LEU A 172 10.36 -2.85 5.95
CA LEU A 172 9.14 -2.65 6.74
C LEU A 172 7.94 -2.22 5.88
N GLY A 173 8.10 -1.18 5.06
CA GLY A 173 6.99 -0.53 4.35
C GLY A 173 6.50 -1.30 3.12
N VAL A 174 7.39 -1.67 2.21
CA VAL A 174 7.02 -2.29 0.92
C VAL A 174 6.13 -3.52 1.07
N PRO A 175 6.37 -4.46 1.99
CA PRO A 175 5.48 -5.61 2.18
C PRO A 175 4.05 -5.23 2.56
N PHE A 176 3.87 -4.20 3.39
CA PHE A 176 2.56 -3.65 3.77
C PHE A 176 1.88 -3.01 2.55
N ASN A 177 2.62 -2.19 1.80
CA ASN A 177 2.09 -1.52 0.62
C ASN A 177 1.65 -2.51 -0.47
N ILE A 178 2.42 -3.57 -0.73
CA ILE A 178 2.03 -4.64 -1.66
C ILE A 178 0.68 -5.23 -1.26
N ALA A 179 0.52 -5.65 -0.02
CA ALA A 179 -0.71 -6.28 0.46
C ALA A 179 -1.89 -5.29 0.48
N SER A 180 -1.68 -4.04 0.90
CA SER A 180 -2.70 -3.00 0.95
C SER A 180 -3.27 -2.69 -0.44
N TYR A 181 -2.42 -2.46 -1.43
CA TYR A 181 -2.88 -2.14 -2.79
C TYR A 181 -3.41 -3.34 -3.56
N ALA A 182 -2.89 -4.54 -3.28
CA ALA A 182 -3.49 -5.78 -3.79
C ALA A 182 -4.91 -6.00 -3.23
N LEU A 183 -5.14 -5.67 -1.96
CA LEU A 183 -6.46 -5.71 -1.35
C LEU A 183 -7.39 -4.66 -1.96
N LEU A 184 -6.92 -3.42 -2.13
CA LEU A 184 -7.68 -2.37 -2.81
C LEU A 184 -8.10 -2.79 -4.22
N LEU A 185 -7.18 -3.43 -4.98
CA LEU A 185 -7.49 -3.97 -6.31
C LEU A 185 -8.61 -5.01 -6.27
N GLN A 186 -8.57 -5.96 -5.33
CA GLN A 186 -9.63 -6.97 -5.19
C GLN A 186 -10.98 -6.34 -4.81
N MET A 187 -10.98 -5.41 -3.84
CA MET A 187 -12.19 -4.68 -3.43
C MET A 187 -12.79 -3.90 -4.60
N MET A 188 -11.95 -3.17 -5.34
CA MET A 188 -12.37 -2.37 -6.49
C MET A 188 -12.92 -3.24 -7.62
N ALA A 189 -12.26 -4.36 -7.94
CA ALA A 189 -12.73 -5.31 -8.94
C ALA A 189 -14.12 -5.86 -8.59
N GLN A 190 -14.33 -6.27 -7.32
CA GLN A 190 -15.62 -6.78 -6.86
C GLN A 190 -16.75 -5.75 -7.04
N VAL A 191 -16.57 -4.51 -6.55
CA VAL A 191 -17.65 -3.50 -6.57
C VAL A 191 -17.93 -2.93 -7.97
N THR A 192 -17.02 -3.14 -8.92
CA THR A 192 -17.16 -2.69 -10.31
C THR A 192 -17.45 -3.82 -11.31
N GLY A 193 -17.45 -5.08 -10.83
CA GLY A 193 -17.85 -6.25 -11.62
C GLY A 193 -16.78 -6.79 -12.56
N PHE A 194 -15.50 -6.52 -12.32
CA PHE A 194 -14.38 -7.07 -13.08
C PHE A 194 -13.74 -8.27 -12.38
N GLU A 195 -13.09 -9.14 -13.16
CA GLU A 195 -12.12 -10.08 -12.63
C GLU A 195 -10.86 -9.34 -12.18
N VAL A 196 -10.14 -9.93 -11.21
CA VAL A 196 -8.88 -9.35 -10.73
C VAL A 196 -7.74 -9.71 -11.69
N GLY A 197 -6.98 -8.71 -12.14
CA GLY A 197 -5.81 -8.87 -13.02
C GLY A 197 -4.49 -8.90 -12.27
N GLU A 198 -3.61 -7.91 -12.55
CA GLU A 198 -2.29 -7.76 -11.94
C GLU A 198 -2.23 -6.56 -10.99
N PHE A 199 -1.50 -6.71 -9.90
CA PHE A 199 -0.97 -5.57 -9.15
C PHE A 199 0.47 -5.28 -9.60
N ILE A 200 0.73 -4.03 -9.97
CA ILE A 200 2.04 -3.57 -10.44
C ILE A 200 2.55 -2.51 -9.46
N HIS A 201 3.71 -2.77 -8.86
CA HIS A 201 4.33 -1.86 -7.91
C HIS A 201 5.59 -1.26 -8.50
N THR A 202 5.54 0.03 -8.83
CA THR A 202 6.67 0.81 -9.34
C THR A 202 7.20 1.71 -8.24
N THR A 203 8.49 1.64 -7.97
CA THR A 203 9.15 2.38 -6.89
C THR A 203 10.21 3.34 -7.44
N GLY A 204 10.37 4.49 -6.79
CA GLY A 204 11.41 5.48 -7.04
C GLY A 204 12.68 5.19 -6.24
N ASP A 205 12.95 5.95 -5.16
CA ASP A 205 14.02 5.65 -4.21
C ASP A 205 13.63 4.42 -3.38
N THR A 206 14.26 3.30 -3.68
CA THR A 206 13.95 2.00 -3.11
C THR A 206 15.10 1.59 -2.22
N HIS A 207 14.89 1.63 -0.92
CA HIS A 207 15.99 1.57 0.03
C HIS A 207 15.78 0.54 1.12
N LEU A 208 16.92 0.12 1.68
CA LEU A 208 17.04 -0.73 2.86
C LEU A 208 17.85 0.03 3.89
N TYR A 209 17.29 0.30 5.06
CA TYR A 209 18.01 0.93 6.15
C TYR A 209 19.18 0.05 6.63
N LEU A 210 20.31 0.67 6.97
CA LEU A 210 21.53 -0.07 7.36
C LEU A 210 21.32 -0.91 8.63
N ASN A 211 20.47 -0.48 9.56
CA ASN A 211 20.07 -1.23 10.75
C ASN A 211 19.20 -2.46 10.44
N HIS A 212 18.67 -2.60 9.20
CA HIS A 212 17.86 -3.74 8.74
C HIS A 212 18.67 -4.78 7.93
N LEU A 213 19.96 -4.55 7.66
CA LEU A 213 20.77 -5.43 6.82
C LEU A 213 20.83 -6.89 7.34
N LYS A 214 20.94 -7.07 8.66
CA LYS A 214 20.95 -8.40 9.28
C LYS A 214 19.62 -9.13 9.06
N GLN A 215 18.52 -8.43 9.25
CA GLN A 215 17.18 -8.94 9.09
C GLN A 215 16.88 -9.29 7.63
N ALA A 216 17.29 -8.42 6.69
CA ALA A 216 17.16 -8.66 5.26
C ALA A 216 17.93 -9.90 4.81
N LYS A 217 19.19 -10.05 5.24
CA LYS A 217 20.00 -11.25 4.98
C LYS A 217 19.34 -12.50 5.52
N LEU A 218 18.80 -12.47 6.74
CA LEU A 218 18.04 -13.60 7.31
C LEU A 218 16.80 -13.92 6.45
N GLN A 219 16.04 -12.91 6.02
CA GLN A 219 14.88 -13.13 5.19
C GLN A 219 15.21 -13.75 3.83
N LEU A 220 16.33 -13.37 3.23
CA LEU A 220 16.83 -13.91 1.97
C LEU A 220 17.23 -15.40 2.05
N THR A 221 17.50 -15.95 3.24
CA THR A 221 17.74 -17.40 3.42
C THR A 221 16.45 -18.24 3.39
N ARG A 222 15.27 -17.60 3.42
CA ARG A 222 13.98 -18.29 3.51
C ARG A 222 13.35 -18.48 2.12
N THR A 223 12.94 -19.71 1.84
CA THR A 223 12.22 -20.03 0.60
C THR A 223 10.76 -19.59 0.70
N PRO A 224 10.20 -18.84 -0.27
CA PRO A 224 8.78 -18.50 -0.27
C PRO A 224 7.89 -19.75 -0.23
N ARG A 225 6.85 -19.69 0.59
CA ARG A 225 5.79 -20.70 0.65
C ARG A 225 4.65 -20.30 -0.28
N PRO A 226 3.70 -21.19 -0.58
CA PRO A 226 2.51 -20.88 -1.37
C PRO A 226 1.82 -19.62 -0.84
N LEU A 227 1.29 -18.80 -1.76
CA LEU A 227 0.52 -17.62 -1.41
C LEU A 227 -0.80 -17.98 -0.75
N PRO A 228 -1.24 -17.21 0.26
CA PRO A 228 -2.58 -17.34 0.81
C PRO A 228 -3.63 -16.85 -0.18
N LYS A 229 -4.89 -17.08 0.16
CA LYS A 229 -6.05 -16.52 -0.53
C LYS A 229 -6.72 -15.48 0.36
N MET A 230 -7.13 -14.37 -0.22
CA MET A 230 -7.98 -13.37 0.43
C MET A 230 -9.41 -13.57 -0.07
N LYS A 231 -10.30 -14.01 0.82
CA LYS A 231 -11.72 -14.06 0.57
C LYS A 231 -12.37 -12.77 1.04
N ILE A 232 -13.20 -12.19 0.19
CA ILE A 232 -13.92 -10.96 0.49
C ILE A 232 -15.42 -11.26 0.48
N ASN A 233 -16.17 -10.68 1.43
CA ASN A 233 -17.61 -10.82 1.49
C ASN A 233 -18.27 -10.36 0.18
N PRO A 234 -18.92 -11.24 -0.60
CA PRO A 234 -19.46 -10.92 -1.91
C PRO A 234 -20.69 -10.00 -1.86
N ASP A 235 -21.29 -9.83 -0.68
CA ASP A 235 -22.50 -9.02 -0.51
C ASP A 235 -22.21 -7.53 -0.46
N VAL A 236 -20.96 -7.12 -0.22
CA VAL A 236 -20.54 -5.71 -0.22
C VAL A 236 -20.49 -5.19 -1.65
N LYS A 237 -21.27 -4.12 -1.93
CA LYS A 237 -21.45 -3.53 -3.26
C LYS A 237 -20.87 -2.13 -3.43
N SER A 238 -20.46 -1.49 -2.33
CA SER A 238 -19.79 -0.19 -2.34
C SER A 238 -18.39 -0.31 -1.74
N ILE A 239 -17.42 0.36 -2.36
CA ILE A 239 -16.03 0.39 -1.88
C ILE A 239 -15.91 1.01 -0.48
N PHE A 240 -16.91 1.80 -0.07
CA PHE A 240 -16.96 2.50 1.21
C PHE A 240 -17.65 1.74 2.34
N ASP A 241 -18.30 0.60 2.03
CA ASP A 241 -19.09 -0.15 2.99
C ASP A 241 -18.34 -1.33 3.59
N PHE A 242 -17.13 -1.63 3.12
CA PHE A 242 -16.31 -2.70 3.66
C PHE A 242 -15.94 -2.45 5.11
N LYS A 243 -15.95 -3.55 5.88
CA LYS A 243 -15.53 -3.63 7.28
C LYS A 243 -14.47 -4.70 7.43
N PHE A 244 -13.77 -4.70 8.55
CA PHE A 244 -12.71 -5.68 8.83
C PHE A 244 -13.21 -7.13 8.72
N GLU A 245 -14.44 -7.39 9.15
CA GLU A 245 -15.07 -8.71 9.17
C GLU A 245 -15.40 -9.25 7.76
N ASP A 246 -15.36 -8.40 6.73
CA ASP A 246 -15.59 -8.79 5.34
C ASP A 246 -14.38 -9.49 4.69
N PHE A 247 -13.26 -9.58 5.40
CA PHE A 247 -12.00 -10.14 4.90
C PHE A 247 -11.60 -11.39 5.68
N GLU A 248 -11.38 -12.48 4.95
CA GLU A 248 -10.91 -13.76 5.51
C GLU A 248 -9.64 -14.20 4.78
N LEU A 249 -8.53 -14.33 5.53
CA LEU A 249 -7.27 -14.84 4.99
C LEU A 249 -7.22 -16.36 5.15
N ILE A 250 -7.07 -17.08 4.03
CA ILE A 250 -7.07 -18.54 3.98
C ILE A 250 -5.67 -19.03 3.61
N ASP A 251 -5.22 -20.11 4.27
CA ASP A 251 -3.96 -20.82 3.99
C ASP A 251 -2.70 -19.96 4.15
N TYR A 252 -2.71 -19.00 5.07
CA TYR A 252 -1.52 -18.20 5.37
C TYR A 252 -0.56 -18.94 6.30
N ASN A 253 0.53 -19.47 5.74
CA ASN A 253 1.58 -20.20 6.47
C ASN A 253 2.94 -19.51 6.33
N PRO A 254 3.17 -18.38 6.99
CA PRO A 254 4.44 -17.65 6.90
C PRO A 254 5.52 -18.24 7.81
N TYR A 255 6.77 -17.89 7.52
CA TYR A 255 7.84 -17.97 8.51
C TYR A 255 7.59 -16.98 9.66
N PRO A 256 8.20 -17.19 10.84
CA PRO A 256 8.07 -16.28 11.96
C PRO A 256 8.43 -14.83 11.59
N HIS A 257 7.82 -13.90 12.30
CA HIS A 257 8.12 -12.47 12.20
C HIS A 257 9.62 -12.21 12.40
N ILE A 258 10.14 -11.20 11.70
CA ILE A 258 11.50 -10.68 11.90
C ILE A 258 11.33 -9.25 12.40
N ALA A 259 11.67 -9.03 13.67
CA ALA A 259 11.59 -7.70 14.28
C ALA A 259 12.65 -6.76 13.71
N ALA A 260 12.28 -5.52 13.49
CA ALA A 260 13.16 -4.43 13.09
C ALA A 260 12.62 -3.12 13.64
N GLU A 261 13.52 -2.20 13.97
CA GLU A 261 13.18 -0.89 14.50
C GLU A 261 12.75 0.06 13.36
N VAL A 262 11.74 0.88 13.60
CA VAL A 262 11.34 1.92 12.65
C VAL A 262 12.38 3.04 12.68
N SER A 263 12.84 3.47 11.51
CA SER A 263 13.72 4.64 11.39
C SER A 263 12.86 5.89 11.20
N VAL A 264 12.83 6.78 12.20
CA VAL A 264 11.98 7.98 12.29
C VAL A 264 12.80 9.28 12.30
#